data_6dd2f98e460a82b8c0866a1e07e07161
#
_entry.id   6dd2f98e460a82b8c0866a1e07e07161
#
_cell.length_a   1.000
_cell.length_b   1.000
_cell.length_c   1.000
_cell.angle_alpha   90.00
_cell.angle_beta   90.00
_cell.angle_gamma   90.00
#
_symmetry.space_group_name_H-M   'P 1'
#
loop_
_entity.id
_entity.type
_entity.pdbx_description
1 polymer ?
#
loop_
_entity_poly.entity_id
_entity_poly.type
_entity_poly.pdbx_seq_one_letter_code
_entity_poly.pdbx_strand_id
1 'polypeptide(L)'
;MSQFQTRRRVEFAETDMAGIVHFANFYRWMEEAEHAYFRSVGVQIMAKNPPGFTPTDEHGEDVVVGWPRVSAKLTFERPAYHEDELDVHLNVERIGVKSLTFYVEFHRGEDRLAHGRMKTACCVCRRDGSLESVPIPEDYLARITEVPPDGGSTA
;
A
#
# COMPACT_ATOMS: atom_id res chain seq x y z
N MET A 1 13.55 -12.03 3.37
CA MET A 1 12.16 -12.50 3.68
C MET A 1 11.25 -11.29 3.78
N SER A 2 10.07 -11.34 3.16
CA SER A 2 9.13 -10.22 3.23
C SER A 2 8.50 -10.10 4.62
N GLN A 3 8.18 -8.87 4.99
CA GLN A 3 7.52 -8.54 6.25
C GLN A 3 6.07 -9.03 6.29
N PHE A 4 5.40 -8.96 5.16
CA PHE A 4 4.00 -9.30 5.01
C PHE A 4 3.76 -9.93 3.64
N GLN A 5 2.82 -10.85 3.57
CA GLN A 5 2.51 -11.56 2.34
C GLN A 5 1.01 -11.79 2.21
N THR A 6 0.50 -11.58 0.99
CA THR A 6 -0.85 -11.99 0.60
C THR A 6 -0.77 -12.90 -0.61
N ARG A 7 -1.87 -13.57 -0.90
CA ARG A 7 -2.00 -14.40 -2.11
C ARG A 7 -3.17 -13.93 -2.94
N ARG A 8 -2.99 -13.94 -4.25
CA ARG A 8 -4.00 -13.54 -5.22
C ARG A 8 -4.04 -14.52 -6.38
N ARG A 9 -5.25 -15.02 -6.71
CA ARG A 9 -5.47 -15.76 -7.96
C ARG A 9 -5.94 -14.78 -9.04
N VAL A 10 -5.37 -14.91 -10.24
CA VAL A 10 -5.74 -14.08 -11.39
C VAL A 10 -7.13 -14.48 -11.89
N GLU A 11 -8.05 -13.51 -11.95
CA GLU A 11 -9.39 -13.68 -12.49
C GLU A 11 -9.40 -13.43 -13.99
N PHE A 12 -10.34 -14.05 -14.71
CA PHE A 12 -10.48 -13.86 -16.16
C PHE A 12 -10.67 -12.39 -16.54
N ALA A 13 -11.49 -11.65 -15.78
CA ALA A 13 -11.76 -10.24 -16.01
C ALA A 13 -10.53 -9.34 -15.84
N GLU A 14 -9.45 -9.85 -15.28
CA GLU A 14 -8.21 -9.12 -15.07
C GLU A 14 -7.21 -9.28 -16.23
N THR A 15 -7.55 -10.10 -17.21
CA THR A 15 -6.76 -10.30 -18.41
C THR A 15 -7.19 -9.36 -19.54
N ASP A 16 -6.29 -9.17 -20.51
CA ASP A 16 -6.52 -8.33 -21.69
C ASP A 16 -6.54 -9.15 -22.98
N MET A 17 -6.65 -8.47 -24.13
CA MET A 17 -6.68 -9.11 -25.45
C MET A 17 -5.42 -9.91 -25.79
N ALA A 18 -4.29 -9.62 -25.14
CA ALA A 18 -3.06 -10.38 -25.32
C ALA A 18 -3.05 -11.69 -24.51
N GLY A 19 -4.07 -11.93 -23.70
CA GLY A 19 -4.17 -13.13 -22.86
C GLY A 19 -3.33 -13.08 -21.60
N ILE A 20 -2.81 -11.93 -21.22
CA ILE A 20 -2.05 -11.71 -20.00
C ILE A 20 -2.80 -10.75 -19.08
N VAL A 21 -2.39 -10.70 -17.83
CA VAL A 21 -2.94 -9.72 -16.88
C VAL A 21 -2.70 -8.31 -17.40
N HIS A 22 -3.78 -7.50 -17.45
CA HIS A 22 -3.65 -6.07 -17.73
C HIS A 22 -2.86 -5.40 -16.62
N PHE A 23 -1.83 -4.63 -16.98
CA PHE A 23 -0.86 -4.08 -16.02
C PHE A 23 -1.48 -3.27 -14.87
N ALA A 24 -2.61 -2.61 -15.12
CA ALA A 24 -3.29 -1.82 -14.09
C ALA A 24 -3.73 -2.66 -12.89
N ASN A 25 -3.97 -3.95 -13.08
CA ASN A 25 -4.37 -4.85 -12.01
C ASN A 25 -3.24 -5.08 -10.99
N PHE A 26 -1.98 -5.05 -11.41
CA PHE A 26 -0.86 -5.13 -10.48
C PHE A 26 -0.87 -3.95 -9.50
N TYR A 27 -1.25 -2.76 -9.94
CA TYR A 27 -1.40 -1.60 -9.05
C TYR A 27 -2.56 -1.78 -8.07
N ARG A 28 -3.66 -2.36 -8.51
CA ARG A 28 -4.78 -2.69 -7.61
C ARG A 28 -4.38 -3.72 -6.56
N TRP A 29 -3.65 -4.76 -6.96
CA TRP A 29 -3.18 -5.78 -6.04
C TRP A 29 -2.14 -5.25 -5.05
N MET A 30 -1.32 -4.30 -5.48
CA MET A 30 -0.41 -3.58 -4.60
C MET A 30 -1.17 -2.80 -3.52
N GLU A 31 -2.26 -2.13 -3.89
CA GLU A 31 -3.14 -1.45 -2.93
C GLU A 31 -3.85 -2.45 -2.01
N GLU A 32 -4.35 -3.54 -2.53
CA GLU A 32 -4.97 -4.60 -1.71
C GLU A 32 -3.99 -5.13 -0.66
N ALA A 33 -2.72 -5.32 -1.03
CA ALA A 33 -1.68 -5.76 -0.11
C ALA A 33 -1.38 -4.71 0.97
N GLU A 34 -1.32 -3.43 0.61
CA GLU A 34 -1.17 -2.32 1.56
C GLU A 34 -2.32 -2.32 2.57
N HIS A 35 -3.56 -2.40 2.07
CA HIS A 35 -4.76 -2.40 2.93
C HIS A 35 -4.78 -3.62 3.85
N ALA A 36 -4.40 -4.79 3.35
CA ALA A 36 -4.30 -6.00 4.16
C ALA A 36 -3.21 -5.86 5.25
N TYR A 37 -2.08 -5.26 4.91
CA TYR A 37 -1.04 -4.96 5.88
C TYR A 37 -1.54 -4.02 6.98
N PHE A 38 -2.16 -2.90 6.61
CA PHE A 38 -2.72 -1.96 7.60
C PHE A 38 -3.72 -2.65 8.53
N ARG A 39 -4.62 -3.48 7.99
CA ARG A 39 -5.54 -4.25 8.84
C ARG A 39 -4.79 -5.18 9.79
N SER A 40 -3.70 -5.80 9.34
CA SER A 40 -2.92 -6.74 10.16
C SER A 40 -2.26 -6.07 11.37
N VAL A 41 -1.96 -4.78 11.27
CA VAL A 41 -1.37 -3.99 12.36
C VAL A 41 -2.38 -3.09 13.07
N GLY A 42 -3.66 -3.20 12.73
CA GLY A 42 -4.74 -2.47 13.40
C GLY A 42 -4.85 -1.00 13.01
N VAL A 43 -4.34 -0.62 11.84
CA VAL A 43 -4.48 0.73 11.29
C VAL A 43 -5.63 0.75 10.29
N GLN A 44 -6.57 1.68 10.46
CA GLN A 44 -7.66 1.88 9.52
C GLN A 44 -7.24 2.81 8.39
N ILE A 45 -7.62 2.46 7.16
CA ILE A 45 -7.29 3.26 5.97
C ILE A 45 -7.95 4.64 6.00
N MET A 46 -9.18 4.69 6.48
CA MET A 46 -9.93 5.93 6.70
C MET A 46 -10.42 5.95 8.14
N ALA A 47 -9.58 6.45 9.03
CA ALA A 47 -9.87 6.48 10.44
C ALA A 47 -10.57 7.78 10.84
N LYS A 48 -11.68 7.65 11.54
CA LYS A 48 -12.42 8.78 12.11
C LYS A 48 -11.92 9.04 13.52
N ASN A 49 -11.45 10.26 13.78
CA ASN A 49 -10.91 10.68 15.08
C ASN A 49 -9.92 9.68 15.68
N PRO A 50 -8.86 9.27 14.95
CA PRO A 50 -7.92 8.30 15.51
C PRO A 50 -7.14 8.91 16.68
N PRO A 51 -6.53 8.07 17.54
CA PRO A 51 -5.71 8.55 18.65
C PRO A 51 -4.65 9.57 18.18
N GLY A 52 -4.54 10.70 18.91
CA GLY A 52 -3.65 11.81 18.55
C GLY A 52 -4.30 12.89 17.69
N PHE A 53 -5.52 12.67 17.21
CA PHE A 53 -6.31 13.67 16.50
C PHE A 53 -7.59 13.94 17.28
N THR A 54 -7.70 15.14 17.83
CA THR A 54 -8.97 15.63 18.40
C THR A 54 -9.74 16.39 17.34
N PRO A 55 -11.07 16.37 17.36
CA PRO A 55 -11.86 17.26 16.52
C PRO A 55 -11.51 18.70 16.88
N THR A 56 -10.75 19.37 16.00
CA THR A 56 -10.20 20.70 16.28
C THR A 56 -10.72 21.76 15.34
N ASP A 57 -11.67 21.41 14.50
CA ASP A 57 -12.30 22.47 13.72
C ASP A 57 -13.28 23.26 14.60
N GLU A 58 -13.42 24.53 14.26
CA GLU A 58 -14.29 25.48 14.98
C GLU A 58 -15.77 25.06 14.96
N HIS A 59 -16.10 24.04 14.18
CA HIS A 59 -17.45 23.54 13.96
C HIS A 59 -17.72 22.16 14.61
N GLY A 60 -16.73 21.59 15.30
CA GLY A 60 -16.85 20.26 15.94
C GLY A 60 -16.96 19.11 14.94
N GLU A 61 -16.46 19.27 13.72
CA GLU A 61 -16.46 18.22 12.72
C GLU A 61 -15.44 17.14 13.06
N ASP A 62 -15.77 15.89 12.67
CA ASP A 62 -14.86 14.77 12.83
C ASP A 62 -13.61 14.95 11.98
N VAL A 63 -12.46 14.59 12.54
CA VAL A 63 -11.21 14.47 11.81
C VAL A 63 -11.15 13.10 11.17
N VAL A 64 -10.96 13.06 9.86
CA VAL A 64 -10.75 11.83 9.11
C VAL A 64 -9.31 11.78 8.64
N VAL A 65 -8.59 10.72 9.00
CA VAL A 65 -7.21 10.50 8.58
C VAL A 65 -7.17 9.39 7.55
N GLY A 66 -6.62 9.71 6.40
CA GLY A 66 -6.49 8.80 5.28
C GLY A 66 -5.05 8.74 4.75
N TRP A 67 -4.85 7.92 3.74
CA TRP A 67 -3.55 7.63 3.16
C TRP A 67 -3.54 7.79 1.64
N PRO A 68 -3.69 9.03 1.13
CA PRO A 68 -3.63 9.27 -0.32
C PRO A 68 -2.29 8.82 -0.91
N ARG A 69 -2.36 8.33 -2.14
CA ARG A 69 -1.18 7.89 -2.88
C ARG A 69 -0.40 9.09 -3.38
N VAL A 70 0.91 9.12 -3.11
CA VAL A 70 1.82 10.14 -3.62
C VAL A 70 2.47 9.69 -4.93
N SER A 71 2.92 8.44 -4.97
CA SER A 71 3.54 7.86 -6.16
C SER A 71 3.41 6.34 -6.14
N ALA A 72 3.42 5.77 -7.35
CA ALA A 72 3.47 4.31 -7.52
C ALA A 72 4.23 4.00 -8.79
N LYS A 73 5.16 3.06 -8.72
CA LYS A 73 5.95 2.59 -9.85
C LYS A 73 6.13 1.09 -9.75
N LEU A 74 5.87 0.39 -10.84
CA LEU A 74 6.16 -1.03 -11.01
C LEU A 74 7.03 -1.26 -12.23
N THR A 75 7.93 -2.20 -12.11
CA THR A 75 8.70 -2.77 -13.21
C THR A 75 8.19 -4.17 -13.45
N PHE A 76 7.88 -4.50 -14.70
CA PHE A 76 7.32 -5.80 -15.09
C PHE A 76 8.42 -6.64 -15.73
N GLU A 77 8.60 -7.84 -15.21
CA GLU A 77 9.66 -8.76 -15.67
C GLU A 77 9.08 -9.94 -16.47
N ARG A 78 7.92 -10.44 -16.06
CA ARG A 78 7.22 -11.58 -16.67
C ARG A 78 5.72 -11.38 -16.62
N PRO A 79 4.96 -11.89 -17.62
CA PRO A 79 3.51 -11.80 -17.59
C PRO A 79 2.89 -12.80 -16.60
N ALA A 80 1.72 -12.43 -16.08
CA ALA A 80 0.85 -13.34 -15.37
C ALA A 80 -0.36 -13.69 -16.25
N TYR A 81 -0.93 -14.87 -16.02
CA TYR A 81 -2.01 -15.44 -16.81
C TYR A 81 -3.21 -15.79 -15.92
N HIS A 82 -4.36 -15.97 -16.59
CA HIS A 82 -5.57 -16.47 -15.95
C HIS A 82 -5.29 -17.73 -15.12
N GLU A 83 -5.87 -17.79 -13.92
CA GLU A 83 -5.72 -18.86 -12.92
C GLU A 83 -4.35 -18.95 -12.23
N ASP A 84 -3.37 -18.14 -12.61
CA ASP A 84 -2.12 -18.07 -11.85
C ASP A 84 -2.37 -17.65 -10.41
N GLU A 85 -1.70 -18.31 -9.48
CA GLU A 85 -1.67 -17.87 -8.09
C GLU A 85 -0.40 -17.07 -7.83
N LEU A 86 -0.58 -15.84 -7.38
CA LEU A 86 0.51 -14.92 -7.13
C LEU A 86 0.68 -14.69 -5.63
N ASP A 87 1.92 -14.77 -5.18
CA ASP A 87 2.29 -14.32 -3.85
C ASP A 87 2.73 -12.85 -3.94
N VAL A 88 2.10 -12.00 -3.16
CA VAL A 88 2.39 -10.57 -3.10
C VAL A 88 3.14 -10.31 -1.80
N HIS A 89 4.40 -9.93 -1.93
CA HIS A 89 5.29 -9.64 -0.83
C HIS A 89 5.38 -8.14 -0.60
N LEU A 90 5.21 -7.70 0.63
CA LEU A 90 5.22 -6.29 0.98
C LEU A 90 6.17 -6.03 2.16
N ASN A 91 6.96 -4.99 2.02
CA ASN A 91 7.78 -4.44 3.12
C ASN A 91 7.49 -2.95 3.29
N VAL A 92 7.43 -2.50 4.53
CA VAL A 92 7.54 -1.07 4.81
C VAL A 92 9.02 -0.70 4.67
N GLU A 93 9.39 -0.20 3.51
CA GLU A 93 10.78 0.11 3.17
C GLU A 93 11.29 1.33 3.94
N ARG A 94 10.42 2.32 4.12
CA ARG A 94 10.77 3.57 4.81
C ARG A 94 9.59 4.20 5.53
N ILE A 95 9.82 4.64 6.74
CA ILE A 95 8.90 5.44 7.52
C ILE A 95 9.42 6.89 7.51
N GLY A 96 8.71 7.77 6.80
CA GLY A 96 8.97 9.21 6.82
C GLY A 96 8.20 9.89 7.95
N VAL A 97 8.34 11.22 8.08
CA VAL A 97 7.59 11.98 9.09
C VAL A 97 6.09 11.95 8.79
N LYS A 98 5.71 12.13 7.51
CA LYS A 98 4.32 12.23 7.05
C LYS A 98 3.96 11.17 6.02
N SER A 99 4.82 10.20 5.77
CA SER A 99 4.64 9.24 4.67
C SER A 99 5.24 7.88 4.97
N LEU A 100 4.72 6.87 4.28
CA LEU A 100 5.27 5.53 4.23
C LEU A 100 5.64 5.20 2.80
N THR A 101 6.76 4.51 2.62
CA THR A 101 7.14 3.91 1.34
C THR A 101 7.11 2.40 1.50
N PHE A 102 6.33 1.76 0.64
CA PHE A 102 6.25 0.30 0.57
C PHE A 102 7.05 -0.19 -0.62
N TYR A 103 7.75 -1.29 -0.42
CA TYR A 103 8.33 -2.10 -1.49
C TYR A 103 7.49 -3.34 -1.67
N VAL A 104 7.14 -3.66 -2.92
CA VAL A 104 6.24 -4.79 -3.24
C VAL A 104 6.87 -5.63 -4.34
N GLU A 105 6.76 -6.95 -4.20
CA GLU A 105 7.11 -7.92 -5.23
C GLU A 105 5.94 -8.86 -5.49
N PHE A 106 5.78 -9.25 -6.74
CA PHE A 106 4.79 -10.24 -7.18
C PHE A 106 5.52 -11.49 -7.66
N HIS A 107 5.19 -12.63 -7.09
CA HIS A 107 5.83 -13.90 -7.40
C HIS A 107 4.80 -14.94 -7.84
N ARG A 108 5.17 -15.74 -8.83
CA ARG A 108 4.52 -17.00 -9.17
C ARG A 108 5.52 -18.11 -8.92
N GLY A 109 5.36 -18.83 -7.78
CA GLY A 109 6.39 -19.75 -7.32
C GLY A 109 7.70 -19.03 -7.05
N GLU A 110 8.78 -19.46 -7.69
CA GLU A 110 10.10 -18.85 -7.56
C GLU A 110 10.35 -17.68 -8.53
N ASP A 111 9.45 -17.49 -9.51
CA ASP A 111 9.59 -16.44 -10.51
C ASP A 111 9.03 -15.12 -10.01
N ARG A 112 9.88 -14.10 -9.96
CA ARG A 112 9.42 -12.73 -9.73
C ARG A 112 8.85 -12.19 -11.04
N LEU A 113 7.59 -11.73 -11.00
CA LEU A 113 6.88 -11.22 -12.16
C LEU A 113 6.95 -9.71 -12.27
N ALA A 114 6.90 -9.02 -11.13
CA ALA A 114 6.95 -7.56 -11.05
C ALA A 114 7.45 -7.14 -9.68
N HIS A 115 7.97 -5.92 -9.60
CA HIS A 115 8.37 -5.32 -8.34
C HIS A 115 8.29 -3.79 -8.45
N GLY A 116 8.19 -3.15 -7.31
CA GLY A 116 8.19 -1.69 -7.29
C GLY A 116 7.90 -1.09 -5.93
N ARG A 117 7.61 0.19 -5.97
CA ARG A 117 7.41 1.00 -4.77
C ARG A 117 6.16 1.84 -4.90
N MET A 118 5.54 2.07 -3.76
CA MET A 118 4.48 3.05 -3.64
C MET A 118 4.70 3.88 -2.39
N LYS A 119 4.40 5.17 -2.50
CA LYS A 119 4.48 6.11 -1.41
C LYS A 119 3.09 6.64 -1.09
N THR A 120 2.79 6.67 0.19
CA THR A 120 1.49 7.06 0.73
C THR A 120 1.73 8.13 1.80
N ALA A 121 0.92 9.18 1.80
CA ALA A 121 1.03 10.25 2.79
C ALA A 121 -0.07 10.11 3.86
N CYS A 122 0.27 10.41 5.11
CA CYS A 122 -0.71 10.53 6.17
C CYS A 122 -1.37 11.90 6.08
N CYS A 123 -2.68 11.95 5.83
CA CYS A 123 -3.40 13.19 5.58
C CYS A 123 -4.68 13.29 6.40
N VAL A 124 -4.98 14.51 6.83
CA VAL A 124 -6.33 14.87 7.24
C VAL A 124 -7.14 15.15 5.97
N CYS A 125 -8.25 14.43 5.83
CA CYS A 125 -9.17 14.57 4.70
C CYS A 125 -10.38 15.39 5.17
N ARG A 126 -10.61 16.53 4.54
CA ARG A 126 -11.69 17.46 4.92
C ARG A 126 -12.90 17.27 4.01
N ARG A 127 -14.09 17.69 4.50
CA ARG A 127 -15.32 17.60 3.73
C ARG A 127 -15.33 18.37 2.43
N ASP A 128 -14.57 19.48 2.37
CA ASP A 128 -14.43 20.28 1.14
C ASP A 128 -13.56 19.60 0.08
N GLY A 129 -13.03 18.40 0.37
CA GLY A 129 -12.15 17.66 -0.51
C GLY A 129 -10.67 18.03 -0.36
N SER A 130 -10.32 18.98 0.50
CA SER A 130 -8.92 19.32 0.75
C SER A 130 -8.22 18.24 1.56
N LEU A 131 -6.93 18.05 1.26
CA LEU A 131 -6.04 17.12 1.95
C LEU A 131 -4.89 17.89 2.56
N GLU A 132 -4.60 17.63 3.82
CA GLU A 132 -3.46 18.20 4.52
C GLU A 132 -2.58 17.07 5.05
N SER A 133 -1.32 17.00 4.59
CA SER A 133 -0.38 16.03 5.12
C SER A 133 0.01 16.39 6.55
N VAL A 134 0.03 15.38 7.42
CA VAL A 134 0.32 15.52 8.85
C VAL A 134 1.33 14.47 9.28
N PRO A 135 2.07 14.71 10.38
CA PRO A 135 2.93 13.68 10.93
C PRO A 135 2.16 12.42 11.25
N ILE A 136 2.77 11.27 10.99
CA ILE A 136 2.15 9.97 11.33
C ILE A 136 1.98 9.90 12.85
N PRO A 137 0.78 9.60 13.36
CA PRO A 137 0.54 9.51 14.80
C PRO A 137 1.45 8.47 15.48
N GLU A 138 1.86 8.76 16.70
CA GLU A 138 2.69 7.84 17.48
C GLU A 138 2.02 6.47 17.67
N ASP A 139 0.70 6.44 17.81
CA ASP A 139 -0.07 5.19 17.92
C ASP A 139 0.12 4.31 16.68
N TYR A 140 0.18 4.91 15.47
CA TYR A 140 0.45 4.19 14.23
C TYR A 140 1.92 3.78 14.15
N LEU A 141 2.85 4.68 14.50
CA LEU A 141 4.28 4.38 14.50
C LEU A 141 4.65 3.23 15.43
N ALA A 142 3.93 3.09 16.54
CA ALA A 142 4.12 1.97 17.47
C ALA A 142 3.74 0.61 16.87
N ARG A 143 2.94 0.61 15.82
CA ARG A 143 2.42 -0.60 15.16
C ARG A 143 3.14 -0.95 13.87
N ILE A 144 3.83 0.01 13.27
CA ILE A 144 4.47 -0.13 11.96
C ILE A 144 5.98 -0.20 12.17
N THR A 145 6.61 -1.21 11.57
CA THR A 145 8.06 -1.39 11.65
C THR A 145 8.66 -1.22 10.26
N GLU A 146 9.75 -0.48 10.17
CA GLU A 146 10.54 -0.36 8.96
C GLU A 146 11.35 -1.64 8.74
N VAL A 147 11.15 -2.29 7.62
CA VAL A 147 11.88 -3.50 7.22
C VAL A 147 12.28 -3.34 5.75
N PRO A 148 13.45 -2.76 5.47
CA PRO A 148 13.94 -2.66 4.10
C PRO A 148 14.04 -4.02 3.43
N PRO A 149 13.80 -4.10 2.13
CA PRO A 149 13.95 -5.36 1.40
C PRO A 149 15.40 -5.84 1.42
N ASP A 150 15.59 -7.15 1.55
CA ASP A 150 16.92 -7.76 1.55
C ASP A 150 17.65 -7.45 0.24
N GLY A 151 18.84 -6.87 0.35
CA GLY A 151 19.78 -6.71 -0.77
C GLY A 151 19.24 -5.91 -1.95
N GLY A 152 18.37 -4.96 -1.70
CA GLY A 152 17.70 -4.17 -2.72
C GLY A 152 18.68 -3.51 -3.67
N SER A 153 18.81 -4.08 -4.85
CA SER A 153 19.39 -3.40 -5.99
C SER A 153 18.67 -2.08 -6.19
N THR A 154 19.38 -1.01 -5.99
CA THR A 154 19.00 0.32 -6.44
C THR A 154 18.89 0.30 -7.96
N ALA A 155 17.71 0.17 -8.48
CA ALA A 155 17.43 0.47 -9.86
C ALA A 155 16.00 1.03 -9.98
#